data_25d5e8af630fcf972168299117d83a88
#
_entry.id   25d5e8af630fcf972168299117d83a88
#
_cell.length_a   1.000
_cell.length_b   1.000
_cell.length_c   1.000
_cell.angle_alpha   90.00
_cell.angle_beta   90.00
_cell.angle_gamma   90.00
#
_symmetry.space_group_name_H-M   'P 1'
#
loop_
_entity.id
_entity.type
_entity.pdbx_description
1 polymer ?
#
loop_
_entity_poly.entity_id
_entity_poly.type
_entity_poly.pdbx_seq_one_letter_code
_entity_poly.pdbx_strand_id
1 'polypeptide(L)'
;MADGMKIVSDRWMLQSRQIVNWGSYGGWHEFRPSMDGTMPVTLLAGASESGKSTLVDAQISLLYPSGTPYNKASNSGRSERNDYTYLRGMIGVNDSENGETPIFLRGRDADGVPQSIWGAIVDTYVNKTGGGLLSCGKFLYLSAGDGQDGLRRRYVTWNRTIDPRLMDQYRDAPFTRSMFEKTIRNAPRTPTPRRSTPPSGKTWD
;
A
#
# COMPACT_ATOMS: atom_id res chain seq x y z
N MET A 1 -36.22 -20.35 -28.18
CA MET A 1 -34.84 -20.63 -27.70
C MET A 1 -34.42 -19.46 -26.80
N ALA A 2 -34.40 -19.68 -25.51
CA ALA A 2 -33.97 -18.64 -24.57
C ALA A 2 -32.46 -18.46 -24.70
N ASP A 3 -32.06 -17.30 -25.22
CA ASP A 3 -30.66 -16.88 -25.26
C ASP A 3 -30.22 -16.73 -23.78
N GLY A 4 -29.43 -17.70 -23.32
CA GLY A 4 -28.95 -17.72 -21.96
C GLY A 4 -28.05 -16.51 -21.73
N MET A 5 -28.56 -15.53 -21.00
CA MET A 5 -27.83 -14.36 -20.55
C MET A 5 -26.56 -14.83 -19.82
N LYS A 6 -25.45 -14.80 -20.54
CA LYS A 6 -24.13 -15.15 -20.00
C LYS A 6 -23.78 -14.07 -18.98
N ILE A 7 -23.96 -14.37 -17.69
CA ILE A 7 -23.51 -13.48 -16.62
C ILE A 7 -21.99 -13.44 -16.70
N VAL A 8 -21.45 -12.44 -17.36
CA VAL A 8 -20.02 -12.14 -17.34
C VAL A 8 -19.77 -11.42 -16.02
N SER A 9 -19.30 -12.14 -15.01
CA SER A 9 -18.93 -11.53 -13.77
C SER A 9 -17.77 -10.56 -14.01
N ASP A 10 -17.89 -9.34 -13.52
CA ASP A 10 -16.81 -8.35 -13.53
C ASP A 10 -15.57 -8.91 -12.85
N ARG A 11 -14.48 -9.01 -13.59
CA ARG A 11 -13.21 -9.51 -13.06
C ARG A 11 -12.26 -8.34 -12.78
N TRP A 12 -12.11 -8.02 -11.52
CA TRP A 12 -11.13 -7.04 -11.05
C TRP A 12 -9.81 -7.73 -10.76
N MET A 13 -8.72 -7.18 -11.28
CA MET A 13 -7.37 -7.67 -11.05
C MET A 13 -6.51 -6.56 -10.46
N LEU A 14 -5.68 -6.90 -9.47
CA LEU A 14 -4.69 -5.98 -8.92
C LEU A 14 -3.66 -5.67 -10.00
N GLN A 15 -3.63 -4.42 -10.45
CA GLN A 15 -2.68 -3.92 -11.45
C GLN A 15 -1.36 -3.50 -10.82
N SER A 16 -1.44 -2.78 -9.68
CA SER A 16 -0.27 -2.36 -8.93
C SER A 16 -0.61 -2.19 -7.45
N ARG A 17 0.39 -2.43 -6.62
CA ARG A 17 0.44 -2.03 -5.22
C ARG A 17 1.60 -1.06 -5.04
N GLN A 18 1.31 0.11 -4.51
CA GLN A 18 2.30 1.09 -4.12
C GLN A 18 2.33 1.20 -2.59
N ILE A 19 3.52 1.22 -2.01
CA ILE A 19 3.71 1.41 -0.58
C ILE A 19 4.74 2.52 -0.34
N VAL A 20 4.54 3.27 0.71
CA VAL A 20 5.48 4.30 1.19
C VAL A 20 5.68 4.11 2.68
N ASN A 21 6.94 3.95 3.10
CA ASN A 21 7.32 3.82 4.51
C ASN A 21 6.47 2.76 5.27
N TRP A 22 6.46 1.54 4.77
CA TRP A 22 5.70 0.44 5.36
C TRP A 22 6.60 -0.73 5.75
N GLY A 23 6.69 -1.05 7.04
CA GLY A 23 7.56 -2.10 7.59
C GLY A 23 9.02 -1.86 7.23
N SER A 24 9.69 -2.86 6.66
CA SER A 24 11.07 -2.76 6.19
C SER A 24 11.25 -1.91 4.93
N TYR A 25 10.17 -1.60 4.20
CA TYR A 25 10.21 -0.80 2.99
C TYR A 25 10.28 0.69 3.35
N GLY A 26 11.45 1.31 3.16
CA GLY A 26 11.67 2.74 3.33
C GLY A 26 11.49 3.49 2.01
N GLY A 27 10.80 4.64 2.03
CA GLY A 27 10.47 5.38 0.82
C GLY A 27 9.37 4.71 -0.02
N TRP A 28 9.31 5.04 -1.30
CA TRP A 28 8.30 4.55 -2.23
C TRP A 28 8.74 3.26 -2.94
N HIS A 29 7.84 2.29 -2.99
CA HIS A 29 7.99 1.05 -3.75
C HIS A 29 6.72 0.71 -4.50
N GLU A 30 6.85 0.11 -5.69
CA GLU A 30 5.73 -0.37 -6.49
C GLU A 30 5.91 -1.83 -6.86
N PHE A 31 4.84 -2.60 -6.69
CA PHE A 31 4.75 -4.01 -7.05
C PHE A 31 3.66 -4.19 -8.10
N ARG A 32 3.99 -4.86 -9.21
CA ARG A 32 3.08 -5.10 -10.33
C ARG A 32 2.86 -6.60 -10.51
N PRO A 33 1.74 -7.14 -10.01
CA PRO A 33 1.39 -8.54 -10.25
C PRO A 33 1.14 -8.84 -11.72
N SER A 34 1.14 -10.13 -12.07
CA SER A 34 0.80 -10.57 -13.41
C SER A 34 -0.62 -10.16 -13.80
N MET A 35 -0.74 -9.54 -14.96
CA MET A 35 -2.01 -9.15 -15.58
C MET A 35 -2.42 -10.11 -16.69
N ASP A 36 -1.74 -11.24 -16.85
CA ASP A 36 -2.10 -12.28 -17.80
C ASP A 36 -3.47 -12.86 -17.45
N GLY A 37 -4.39 -12.82 -18.42
CA GLY A 37 -5.76 -13.32 -18.22
C GLY A 37 -5.84 -14.85 -18.15
N THR A 38 -4.83 -15.56 -18.69
CA THR A 38 -4.76 -17.02 -18.71
C THR A 38 -4.01 -17.56 -17.51
N MET A 39 -3.00 -16.83 -17.02
CA MET A 39 -2.18 -17.21 -15.86
C MET A 39 -2.03 -16.01 -14.89
N PRO A 40 -3.08 -15.62 -14.14
CA PRO A 40 -3.03 -14.49 -13.24
C PRO A 40 -2.33 -14.84 -11.90
N VAL A 41 -1.16 -15.43 -12.00
CA VAL A 41 -0.38 -15.89 -10.84
C VAL A 41 0.91 -15.09 -10.76
N THR A 42 1.20 -14.57 -9.57
CA THR A 42 2.47 -13.91 -9.26
C THR A 42 3.11 -14.62 -8.08
N LEU A 43 4.29 -15.16 -8.29
CA LEU A 43 5.09 -15.78 -7.24
C LEU A 43 5.93 -14.70 -6.55
N LEU A 44 5.76 -14.54 -5.25
CA LEU A 44 6.60 -13.69 -4.42
C LEU A 44 7.67 -14.56 -3.73
N ALA A 45 8.85 -14.61 -4.31
CA ALA A 45 9.99 -15.37 -3.79
C ALA A 45 11.05 -14.44 -3.19
N GLY A 46 11.80 -14.92 -2.22
CA GLY A 46 12.87 -14.19 -1.55
C GLY A 46 13.32 -14.89 -0.27
N ALA A 47 14.47 -14.49 0.25
CA ALA A 47 15.01 -14.99 1.51
C ALA A 47 14.07 -14.76 2.70
N SER A 48 14.34 -15.38 3.83
CA SER A 48 13.67 -15.02 5.10
C SER A 48 13.88 -13.53 5.38
N GLU A 49 12.92 -12.89 6.03
CA GLU A 49 12.95 -11.46 6.41
C GLU A 49 13.04 -10.45 5.24
N SER A 50 12.92 -10.90 3.99
CA SER A 50 12.96 -10.02 2.81
C SER A 50 11.70 -9.15 2.61
N GLY A 51 10.79 -9.10 3.57
CA GLY A 51 9.59 -8.25 3.53
C GLY A 51 8.37 -8.87 2.82
N LYS A 52 8.39 -10.15 2.43
CA LYS A 52 7.23 -10.80 1.78
C LYS A 52 5.95 -10.71 2.60
N SER A 53 6.03 -11.04 3.89
CA SER A 53 4.90 -10.93 4.83
C SER A 53 4.44 -9.48 5.00
N THR A 54 5.35 -8.53 4.95
CA THR A 54 5.06 -7.09 5.02
C THR A 54 4.14 -6.63 3.89
N LEU A 55 4.28 -7.20 2.68
CA LEU A 55 3.37 -6.94 1.56
C LEU A 55 1.96 -7.53 1.76
N VAL A 56 1.89 -8.71 2.39
CA VAL A 56 0.60 -9.32 2.74
C VAL A 56 -0.09 -8.50 3.84
N ASP A 57 0.66 -8.07 4.84
CA ASP A 57 0.14 -7.23 5.92
C ASP A 57 -0.32 -5.85 5.42
N ALA A 58 0.31 -5.31 4.37
CA ALA A 58 -0.16 -4.12 3.69
C ALA A 58 -1.57 -4.32 3.11
N GLN A 59 -1.83 -5.48 2.49
CA GLN A 59 -3.16 -5.82 1.98
C GLN A 59 -4.20 -5.93 3.10
N ILE A 60 -3.84 -6.60 4.18
CA ILE A 60 -4.70 -6.75 5.35
C ILE A 60 -5.02 -5.37 5.93
N SER A 61 -4.00 -4.54 6.11
CA SER A 61 -4.16 -3.17 6.62
C SER A 61 -5.08 -2.30 5.76
N LEU A 62 -5.02 -2.47 4.43
CA LEU A 62 -5.81 -1.66 3.50
C LEU A 62 -7.26 -2.12 3.38
N LEU A 63 -7.50 -3.43 3.28
CA LEU A 63 -8.79 -3.99 2.86
C LEU A 63 -9.65 -4.56 3.99
N TYR A 64 -9.06 -4.83 5.16
CA TYR A 64 -9.76 -5.46 6.27
C TYR A 64 -10.04 -4.45 7.40
N PRO A 65 -11.05 -4.72 8.25
CA PRO A 65 -11.36 -3.85 9.38
C PRO A 65 -10.16 -3.64 10.31
N SER A 66 -10.11 -2.46 10.92
CA SER A 66 -9.13 -2.16 11.97
C SER A 66 -9.18 -3.20 13.09
N GLY A 67 -8.02 -3.70 13.52
CA GLY A 67 -7.91 -4.76 14.51
C GLY A 67 -7.83 -6.17 13.92
N THR A 68 -7.96 -6.34 12.59
CA THR A 68 -7.64 -7.61 11.95
C THR A 68 -6.16 -7.94 12.20
N PRO A 69 -5.84 -9.13 12.75
CA PRO A 69 -4.46 -9.49 13.05
C PRO A 69 -3.63 -9.57 11.78
N TYR A 70 -2.46 -8.94 11.79
CA TYR A 70 -1.45 -9.14 10.77
C TYR A 70 -0.84 -10.54 10.87
N ASN A 71 0.00 -10.91 9.90
CA ASN A 71 0.54 -12.26 9.78
C ASN A 71 1.03 -12.83 11.12
N LYS A 72 0.44 -13.96 11.55
CA LYS A 72 0.73 -14.65 12.80
C LYS A 72 2.01 -15.52 12.74
N ALA A 73 2.71 -15.56 11.61
CA ALA A 73 3.85 -16.45 11.39
C ALA A 73 5.10 -16.07 12.20
N SER A 74 5.13 -14.91 12.87
CA SER A 74 6.17 -14.59 13.85
C SER A 74 5.64 -14.78 15.26
N ASN A 75 6.47 -15.34 16.14
CA ASN A 75 6.19 -15.54 17.56
C ASN A 75 6.12 -14.23 18.38
N SER A 76 6.28 -13.07 17.76
CA SER A 76 6.12 -11.78 18.38
C SER A 76 4.67 -11.54 18.77
N GLY A 77 4.42 -11.03 19.96
CA GLY A 77 3.11 -10.81 20.54
C GLY A 77 2.18 -9.98 19.66
N ARG A 78 0.87 -10.18 19.79
CA ARG A 78 -0.18 -9.51 19.00
C ARG A 78 -0.12 -7.97 19.05
N SER A 79 0.50 -7.39 20.07
CA SER A 79 0.60 -5.93 20.27
C SER A 79 1.66 -5.26 19.39
N GLU A 80 2.60 -6.03 18.84
CA GLU A 80 3.77 -5.48 18.16
C GLU A 80 3.52 -5.13 16.69
N ARG A 81 2.54 -5.76 16.03
CA ARG A 81 2.26 -5.56 14.61
C ARG A 81 0.96 -4.78 14.39
N ASN A 82 1.11 -3.50 14.16
CA ASN A 82 0.01 -2.60 13.86
C ASN A 82 0.47 -1.48 12.90
N ASP A 83 -0.44 -0.62 12.50
CA ASP A 83 -0.14 0.50 11.58
C ASP A 83 1.00 1.41 12.09
N TYR A 84 1.09 1.63 13.40
CA TYR A 84 2.11 2.49 13.99
C TYR A 84 3.49 1.86 13.89
N THR A 85 3.61 0.58 14.26
CA THR A 85 4.89 -0.14 14.20
C THR A 85 5.35 -0.35 12.76
N TYR A 86 4.41 -0.57 11.83
CA TYR A 86 4.72 -0.65 10.40
C TYR A 86 5.15 0.68 9.81
N LEU A 87 4.45 1.79 10.12
CA LEU A 87 4.85 3.12 9.67
C LEU A 87 6.24 3.49 10.16
N ARG A 88 6.56 3.22 11.41
CA ARG A 88 7.87 3.47 12.00
C ARG A 88 8.94 2.46 11.59
N GLY A 89 8.55 1.32 11.02
CA GLY A 89 9.47 0.24 10.63
C GLY A 89 10.15 -0.39 11.84
N MET A 90 9.35 -1.00 12.72
CA MET A 90 9.87 -1.75 13.87
C MET A 90 10.72 -2.93 13.40
N ILE A 91 11.96 -3.03 13.88
CA ILE A 91 12.92 -4.08 13.53
C ILE A 91 13.27 -5.00 14.70
N GLY A 92 12.87 -4.66 15.89
CA GLY A 92 13.15 -5.45 17.09
C GLY A 92 12.83 -4.70 18.37
N VAL A 93 13.22 -5.28 19.46
CA VAL A 93 13.15 -4.71 20.80
C VAL A 93 14.51 -4.77 21.45
N ASN A 94 14.84 -3.77 22.25
CA ASN A 94 15.94 -3.84 23.21
C ASN A 94 15.38 -4.26 24.55
N ASP A 95 15.90 -5.35 25.09
CA ASP A 95 15.63 -5.78 26.47
C ASP A 95 16.51 -4.95 27.41
N SER A 96 15.90 -4.29 28.36
CA SER A 96 16.57 -3.58 29.43
C SER A 96 15.95 -3.93 30.79
N GLU A 97 16.64 -3.65 31.88
CA GLU A 97 16.11 -3.82 33.23
C GLU A 97 14.77 -3.08 33.44
N ASN A 98 14.49 -2.07 32.65
CA ASN A 98 13.25 -1.26 32.66
C ASN A 98 12.17 -1.75 31.68
N GLY A 99 12.37 -2.90 31.03
CA GLY A 99 11.43 -3.51 30.09
C GLY A 99 11.87 -3.43 28.62
N GLU A 100 11.05 -3.99 27.76
CA GLU A 100 11.29 -4.03 26.31
C GLU A 100 11.05 -2.65 25.68
N THR A 101 12.02 -2.16 24.92
CA THR A 101 11.91 -0.89 24.17
C THR A 101 11.99 -1.17 22.67
N PRO A 102 10.97 -0.82 21.87
CA PRO A 102 10.97 -1.08 20.44
C PRO A 102 12.00 -0.24 19.68
N ILE A 103 12.71 -0.88 18.76
CA ILE A 103 13.67 -0.25 17.84
C ILE A 103 12.97 0.05 16.52
N PHE A 104 13.08 1.29 16.06
CA PHE A 104 12.43 1.76 14.84
C PHE A 104 13.43 2.32 13.84
N LEU A 105 13.15 2.07 12.55
CA LEU A 105 13.93 2.62 11.42
C LEU A 105 13.63 4.11 11.14
N ARG A 106 12.46 4.59 11.54
CA ARG A 106 11.94 5.92 11.17
C ARG A 106 11.32 6.66 12.36
N GLY A 107 11.18 7.96 12.22
CA GLY A 107 10.56 8.85 13.20
C GLY A 107 11.55 9.54 14.12
N ARG A 108 12.86 9.38 13.84
CA ARG A 108 13.95 10.16 14.42
C ARG A 108 15.00 10.44 13.34
N ASP A 109 15.71 11.54 13.44
CA ASP A 109 16.90 11.82 12.62
C ASP A 109 18.15 11.14 13.20
N ALA A 110 19.31 11.43 12.59
CA ALA A 110 20.60 10.87 13.00
C ALA A 110 21.03 11.28 14.42
N ASP A 111 20.56 12.43 14.91
CA ASP A 111 20.83 12.95 16.24
C ASP A 111 19.79 12.47 17.28
N GLY A 112 18.84 11.63 16.85
CA GLY A 112 17.79 11.08 17.70
C GLY A 112 16.61 12.04 17.92
N VAL A 113 16.56 13.19 17.22
CA VAL A 113 15.47 14.17 17.34
C VAL A 113 14.22 13.61 16.66
N PRO A 114 13.05 13.64 17.34
CA PRO A 114 11.80 13.16 16.75
C PRO A 114 11.45 13.90 15.46
N GLN A 115 11.06 13.14 14.43
CA GLN A 115 10.66 13.65 13.12
C GLN A 115 9.24 13.18 12.78
N SER A 116 8.49 14.03 12.11
CA SER A 116 7.21 13.62 11.51
C SER A 116 7.44 12.60 10.41
N ILE A 117 6.56 11.63 10.33
CA ILE A 117 6.60 10.60 9.28
C ILE A 117 5.23 10.38 8.66
N TRP A 118 5.22 10.04 7.38
CA TRP A 118 4.02 9.62 6.69
C TRP A 118 4.29 8.34 5.90
N GLY A 119 3.23 7.63 5.61
CA GLY A 119 3.28 6.41 4.82
C GLY A 119 1.98 6.20 4.07
N ALA A 120 2.01 5.31 3.09
CA ALA A 120 0.83 4.98 2.31
C ALA A 120 0.84 3.54 1.82
N ILE A 121 -0.36 3.00 1.61
CA ILE A 121 -0.62 1.78 0.87
C ILE A 121 -1.68 2.14 -0.17
N VAL A 122 -1.39 1.92 -1.45
CA VAL A 122 -2.32 2.20 -2.55
C VAL A 122 -2.35 1.01 -3.48
N ASP A 123 -3.52 0.39 -3.60
CA ASP A 123 -3.80 -0.67 -4.57
C ASP A 123 -4.60 -0.10 -5.73
N THR A 124 -4.19 -0.39 -6.95
CA THR A 124 -4.94 -0.06 -8.16
C THR A 124 -5.41 -1.35 -8.83
N TYR A 125 -6.71 -1.44 -9.03
CA TYR A 125 -7.38 -2.55 -9.70
C TYR A 125 -7.87 -2.13 -11.07
N VAL A 126 -7.86 -3.06 -12.01
CA VAL A 126 -8.46 -2.88 -13.34
C VAL A 126 -9.54 -3.92 -13.57
N ASN A 127 -10.67 -3.48 -14.10
CA ASN A 127 -11.72 -4.37 -14.58
C ASN A 127 -11.35 -4.87 -15.99
N LYS A 128 -11.09 -6.17 -16.10
CA LYS A 128 -10.72 -6.79 -17.39
C LYS A 128 -11.86 -6.84 -18.41
N THR A 129 -13.08 -6.79 -17.94
CA THR A 129 -14.28 -6.87 -18.80
C THR A 129 -14.69 -5.49 -19.31
N GLY A 130 -14.77 -4.50 -18.42
CA GLY A 130 -15.29 -3.16 -18.73
C GLY A 130 -14.22 -2.07 -18.88
N GLY A 131 -12.95 -2.35 -18.61
CA GLY A 131 -11.85 -1.38 -18.73
C GLY A 131 -11.84 -0.30 -17.63
N GLY A 132 -12.63 -0.45 -16.57
CA GLY A 132 -12.66 0.48 -15.44
C GLY A 132 -11.44 0.36 -14.54
N LEU A 133 -11.10 1.46 -13.84
CA LEU A 133 -10.06 1.51 -12.80
C LEU A 133 -10.70 1.79 -11.45
N LEU A 134 -10.15 1.16 -10.41
CA LEU A 134 -10.46 1.45 -9.01
C LEU A 134 -9.16 1.48 -8.22
N SER A 135 -8.86 2.58 -7.56
CA SER A 135 -7.79 2.65 -6.57
C SER A 135 -8.36 2.74 -5.18
N CYS A 136 -7.77 1.97 -4.27
CA CYS A 136 -8.02 2.04 -2.84
C CYS A 136 -6.72 2.48 -2.16
N GLY A 137 -6.76 3.50 -1.32
CA GLY A 137 -5.59 4.02 -0.64
C GLY A 137 -5.82 4.21 0.85
N LYS A 138 -4.81 3.88 1.64
CA LYS A 138 -4.68 4.20 3.06
C LYS A 138 -3.43 5.04 3.26
N PHE A 139 -3.59 6.20 3.85
CA PHE A 139 -2.51 7.13 4.17
C PHE A 139 -2.39 7.28 5.68
N LEU A 140 -1.18 7.26 6.16
CA LEU A 140 -0.81 7.32 7.56
C LEU A 140 0.06 8.54 7.80
N TYR A 141 -0.15 9.21 8.92
CA TYR A 141 0.69 10.33 9.35
C TYR A 141 0.86 10.33 10.86
N LEU A 142 2.09 10.53 11.31
CA LEU A 142 2.47 10.67 12.70
C LEU A 142 3.31 11.94 12.86
N SER A 143 2.89 12.84 13.77
CA SER A 143 3.66 14.04 14.08
C SER A 143 4.91 13.69 14.88
N ALA A 144 5.90 14.57 14.85
CA ALA A 144 7.13 14.43 15.62
C ALA A 144 6.83 14.27 17.11
N GLY A 145 7.37 13.21 17.72
CA GLY A 145 7.18 12.93 19.14
C GLY A 145 5.85 12.26 19.53
N ASP A 146 4.88 12.15 18.61
CA ASP A 146 3.62 11.48 18.89
C ASP A 146 3.81 9.95 19.09
N GLY A 147 3.03 9.40 20.01
CA GLY A 147 2.88 7.95 20.21
C GLY A 147 1.83 7.35 19.27
N GLN A 148 1.49 6.08 19.54
CA GLN A 148 0.52 5.32 18.73
C GLN A 148 -0.85 6.00 18.63
N ASP A 149 -1.31 6.66 19.68
CA ASP A 149 -2.61 7.35 19.73
C ASP A 149 -2.64 8.60 18.84
N GLY A 150 -1.48 9.19 18.53
CA GLY A 150 -1.34 10.31 17.61
C GLY A 150 -1.41 9.91 16.13
N LEU A 151 -1.44 8.61 15.82
CA LEU A 151 -1.45 8.14 14.44
C LEU A 151 -2.73 8.51 13.70
N ARG A 152 -2.60 9.31 12.67
CA ARG A 152 -3.72 9.76 11.82
C ARG A 152 -3.83 8.88 10.59
N ARG A 153 -5.07 8.49 10.24
CA ARG A 153 -5.39 7.64 9.10
C ARG A 153 -6.34 8.35 8.15
N ARG A 154 -6.10 8.20 6.84
CA ARG A 154 -7.02 8.67 5.78
C ARG A 154 -7.19 7.56 4.77
N TYR A 155 -8.42 7.35 4.34
CA TYR A 155 -8.78 6.37 3.33
C TYR A 155 -9.35 7.08 2.11
N VAL A 156 -9.05 6.53 0.94
CA VAL A 156 -9.56 7.04 -0.33
C VAL A 156 -9.90 5.89 -1.27
N THR A 157 -10.98 6.03 -2.00
CA THR A 157 -11.30 5.22 -3.16
C THR A 157 -11.47 6.14 -4.37
N TRP A 158 -10.97 5.72 -5.51
CA TRP A 158 -11.01 6.53 -6.72
C TRP A 158 -11.11 5.67 -7.98
N ASN A 159 -11.82 6.15 -8.99
CA ASN A 159 -11.96 5.49 -10.29
C ASN A 159 -10.80 5.77 -11.26
N ARG A 160 -9.61 6.04 -10.74
CA ARG A 160 -8.35 6.27 -11.45
C ARG A 160 -7.16 5.91 -10.60
N THR A 161 -5.95 5.93 -11.17
CA THR A 161 -4.71 5.73 -10.42
C THR A 161 -4.47 6.86 -9.43
N ILE A 162 -3.87 6.52 -8.30
CA ILE A 162 -3.40 7.46 -7.28
C ILE A 162 -1.89 7.28 -7.15
N ASP A 163 -1.14 8.39 -7.26
CA ASP A 163 0.28 8.41 -6.93
C ASP A 163 0.45 8.91 -5.48
N PRO A 164 0.83 8.04 -4.54
CA PRO A 164 0.98 8.43 -3.15
C PRO A 164 2.09 9.48 -2.94
N ARG A 165 3.07 9.59 -3.84
CA ARG A 165 4.18 10.56 -3.74
C ARG A 165 3.72 12.01 -3.78
N LEU A 166 2.51 12.27 -4.27
CA LEU A 166 1.89 13.61 -4.20
C LEU A 166 1.78 14.13 -2.77
N MET A 167 1.79 13.25 -1.78
CA MET A 167 1.74 13.64 -0.37
C MET A 167 3.10 14.05 0.21
N ASP A 168 4.20 13.87 -0.51
CA ASP A 168 5.55 14.22 -0.06
C ASP A 168 5.71 15.72 0.20
N GLN A 169 4.98 16.55 -0.54
CA GLN A 169 4.94 18.01 -0.34
C GLN A 169 4.39 18.44 1.03
N TYR A 170 3.74 17.54 1.76
CA TYR A 170 3.17 17.79 3.09
C TYR A 170 3.91 17.02 4.19
N ARG A 171 5.14 16.63 3.95
CA ARG A 171 5.94 15.80 4.88
C ARG A 171 6.00 16.40 6.28
N ASP A 172 6.13 17.71 6.37
CA ASP A 172 6.33 18.43 7.62
C ASP A 172 5.03 19.04 8.20
N ALA A 173 3.89 18.74 7.60
CA ALA A 173 2.59 19.24 8.04
C ALA A 173 1.56 18.10 8.20
N PRO A 174 0.74 18.13 9.26
CA PRO A 174 -0.29 17.10 9.44
C PRO A 174 -1.26 17.10 8.26
N PHE A 175 -1.60 15.91 7.75
CA PHE A 175 -2.58 15.73 6.70
C PHE A 175 -3.96 16.13 7.19
N THR A 176 -4.33 17.37 6.97
CA THR A 176 -5.72 17.77 7.19
C THR A 176 -6.60 17.14 6.10
N ARG A 177 -7.89 16.94 6.43
CA ARG A 177 -8.84 16.40 5.44
C ARG A 177 -8.88 17.26 4.18
N SER A 178 -8.93 18.58 4.36
CA SER A 178 -8.99 19.52 3.24
C SER A 178 -7.76 19.46 2.33
N MET A 179 -6.55 19.45 2.90
CA MET A 179 -5.30 19.32 2.15
C MET A 179 -5.26 17.99 1.36
N PHE A 180 -5.60 16.90 2.03
CA PHE A 180 -5.63 15.57 1.42
C PHE A 180 -6.60 15.50 0.23
N GLU A 181 -7.85 15.94 0.43
CA GLU A 181 -8.86 15.98 -0.62
C GLU A 181 -8.43 16.84 -1.81
N LYS A 182 -7.90 18.03 -1.55
CA LYS A 182 -7.41 18.95 -2.59
C LYS A 182 -6.27 18.32 -3.41
N THR A 183 -5.31 17.69 -2.74
CA THR A 183 -4.17 17.05 -3.41
C THR A 183 -4.60 15.90 -4.29
N ILE A 184 -5.42 15.02 -3.77
CA ILE A 184 -5.91 13.85 -4.54
C ILE A 184 -6.83 14.28 -5.68
N ARG A 185 -7.74 15.24 -5.48
CA ARG A 185 -8.64 15.72 -6.54
C ARG A 185 -7.93 16.45 -7.67
N ASN A 186 -6.89 17.20 -7.35
CA ASN A 186 -6.13 17.98 -8.33
C ASN A 186 -4.98 17.19 -8.96
N ALA A 187 -4.78 15.93 -8.57
CA ALA A 187 -3.77 15.08 -9.16
C ALA A 187 -3.94 15.00 -10.69
N PRO A 188 -2.86 15.19 -11.47
CA PRO A 188 -2.92 15.08 -12.92
C PRO A 188 -3.48 13.71 -13.30
N ARG A 189 -4.31 13.67 -14.34
CA ARG A 189 -4.82 12.41 -14.87
C ARG A 189 -3.65 11.65 -15.45
N THR A 190 -3.22 10.58 -14.81
CA THR A 190 -2.25 9.67 -15.40
C THR A 190 -2.87 9.08 -16.68
N PRO A 191 -2.22 9.19 -17.84
CA PRO A 191 -2.78 8.63 -19.08
C PRO A 191 -3.03 7.13 -18.87
N THR A 192 -4.23 6.68 -19.13
CA THR A 192 -4.52 5.24 -19.20
C THR A 192 -3.59 4.65 -20.26
N PRO A 193 -2.84 3.57 -19.99
CA PRO A 193 -2.00 2.94 -20.98
C PRO A 193 -2.88 2.63 -22.21
N ARG A 194 -2.56 3.21 -23.36
CA ARG A 194 -3.24 2.87 -24.62
C ARG A 194 -3.10 1.37 -24.80
N ARG A 195 -4.21 0.68 -25.08
CA ARG A 195 -4.19 -0.70 -25.55
C ARG A 195 -3.16 -0.75 -26.68
N SER A 196 -2.08 -1.49 -26.49
CA SER A 196 -1.22 -1.88 -27.61
C SER A 196 -2.10 -2.73 -28.51
N THR A 197 -2.42 -2.24 -29.70
CA THR A 197 -2.99 -3.06 -30.78
C THR A 197 -1.98 -4.19 -30.99
N PRO A 198 -2.41 -5.46 -30.98
CA PRO A 198 -1.51 -6.54 -31.33
C PRO A 198 -0.97 -6.27 -32.75
N PRO A 199 0.31 -6.54 -33.02
CA PRO A 199 0.83 -6.39 -34.37
C PRO A 199 -0.02 -7.24 -35.30
N SER A 200 -0.49 -6.63 -36.39
CA SER A 200 -1.22 -7.31 -37.45
C SER A 200 -0.37 -8.49 -37.91
N GLY A 201 -0.92 -9.71 -37.75
CA GLY A 201 -0.23 -10.93 -38.07
C GLY A 201 0.28 -10.91 -39.51
N LYS A 202 1.58 -11.12 -39.69
CA LYS A 202 2.14 -11.60 -40.94
C LYS A 202 1.79 -13.07 -41.06
N THR A 203 0.91 -13.41 -41.99
CA THR A 203 0.76 -14.78 -42.50
C THR A 203 2.09 -15.19 -43.09
N TRP A 204 2.64 -16.27 -42.61
CA TRP A 204 3.73 -16.98 -43.30
C TRP A 204 3.09 -17.99 -44.24
N ASP A 205 3.34 -17.81 -45.55
CA ASP A 205 3.13 -18.83 -46.57
C ASP A 205 4.20 -19.91 -46.49
#